data_0674df32e4698dc3addcad076a39e36b
#
_entry.id   0674df32e4698dc3addcad076a39e36b
#
_cell.length_a   1.000
_cell.length_b   1.000
_cell.length_c   1.000
_cell.angle_alpha   90.00
_cell.angle_beta   90.00
_cell.angle_gamma   90.00
#
_symmetry.space_group_name_H-M   'P 1'
#
loop_
_entity.id
_entity.type
_entity.pdbx_description
1 polymer ?
#
loop_
_entity_poly.entity_id
_entity_poly.type
_entity_poly.pdbx_seq_one_letter_code
_entity_poly.pdbx_strand_id
1 'polypeptide(L)'
;GRLEVGTESQVDRAKSTKSFLMAFFQEDEMHNVEGVDTYNACYGGTNALFSTVGWVQSEAWSGQYGVVVCSDPAVHPQPEALSGIGASAVGMLIGAEPVMAVEPMRVSFIKHAW
;
A
#
# COMPACT_ATOMS: atom_id res chain seq x y z
N GLY A 1 -2.61 8.09 -12.45
CA GLY A 1 -1.78 7.14 -11.69
C GLY A 1 -2.57 6.40 -10.64
N ARG A 2 -1.88 5.62 -9.82
CA ARG A 2 -2.50 4.80 -8.77
C ARG A 2 -1.78 4.99 -7.44
N LEU A 3 -2.53 5.07 -6.34
CA LEU A 3 -2.03 5.12 -4.98
C LEU A 3 -2.77 4.10 -4.13
N GLU A 4 -2.08 3.06 -3.71
CA GLU A 4 -2.61 2.02 -2.83
C GLU A 4 -1.97 2.11 -1.45
N VAL A 5 -2.76 1.97 -0.42
CA VAL A 5 -2.29 2.00 0.97
C VAL A 5 -2.59 0.67 1.64
N GLY A 6 -1.57 0.04 2.20
CA GLY A 6 -1.72 -1.13 3.08
C GLY A 6 -1.51 -0.72 4.52
N THR A 7 -2.52 -0.89 5.36
CA THR A 7 -2.48 -0.48 6.77
C THR A 7 -3.43 -1.30 7.62
N GLU A 8 -3.13 -1.45 8.90
CA GLU A 8 -4.06 -1.95 9.93
C GLU A 8 -4.71 -0.80 10.71
N SER A 9 -4.25 0.43 10.48
CA SER A 9 -4.64 1.61 11.25
C SER A 9 -5.61 2.48 10.47
N GLN A 10 -6.82 2.63 10.96
CA GLN A 10 -7.82 3.50 10.38
C GLN A 10 -7.85 4.84 11.12
N VAL A 11 -7.46 5.91 10.42
CA VAL A 11 -7.46 7.28 10.99
C VAL A 11 -8.88 7.85 11.04
N ASP A 12 -9.67 7.60 10.00
CA ASP A 12 -11.05 8.06 9.86
C ASP A 12 -11.86 7.00 9.12
N ARG A 13 -13.10 6.75 9.56
CA ARG A 13 -14.00 5.80 8.89
C ARG A 13 -14.59 6.33 7.60
N ALA A 14 -14.72 7.64 7.49
CA ALA A 14 -15.33 8.32 6.34
C ALA A 14 -14.30 8.73 5.28
N LYS A 15 -13.01 8.72 5.61
CA LYS A 15 -11.94 9.19 4.72
C LYS A 15 -10.75 8.24 4.78
N SER A 16 -10.39 7.68 3.64
CA SER A 16 -9.25 6.77 3.52
C SER A 16 -7.91 7.46 3.79
N THR A 17 -6.92 6.71 4.24
CA THR A 17 -5.54 7.19 4.36
C THR A 17 -5.03 7.66 3.00
N LYS A 18 -5.36 6.95 1.92
CA LYS A 18 -5.10 7.38 0.54
C LYS A 18 -5.58 8.81 0.29
N SER A 19 -6.79 9.16 0.75
CA SER A 19 -7.35 10.49 0.56
C SER A 19 -6.59 11.59 1.30
N PHE A 20 -6.00 11.28 2.46
CA PHE A 20 -5.10 12.21 3.15
C PHE A 20 -3.79 12.38 2.39
N LEU A 21 -3.22 11.29 1.87
CA LEU A 21 -1.97 11.33 1.11
C LEU A 21 -2.12 12.07 -0.22
N MET A 22 -3.33 12.17 -0.77
CA MET A 22 -3.59 12.95 -1.98
C MET A 22 -3.22 14.44 -1.84
N ALA A 23 -3.15 14.96 -0.61
CA ALA A 23 -2.73 16.33 -0.37
C ALA A 23 -1.30 16.62 -0.89
N PHE A 24 -0.43 15.62 -0.91
CA PHE A 24 0.94 15.75 -1.42
C PHE A 24 1.02 15.89 -2.95
N PHE A 25 -0.06 15.56 -3.67
CA PHE A 25 -0.12 15.62 -5.13
C PHE A 25 -0.93 16.81 -5.65
N GLN A 26 -1.54 17.59 -4.75
CA GLN A 26 -2.42 18.70 -5.14
C GLN A 26 -1.66 19.87 -5.76
N GLU A 27 -0.44 20.13 -5.33
CA GLU A 27 0.39 21.22 -5.85
C GLU A 27 0.81 20.98 -7.31
N ASP A 28 0.89 19.73 -7.74
CA ASP A 28 1.26 19.32 -9.10
C ASP A 28 0.04 19.14 -10.03
N GLU A 29 -1.14 19.59 -9.61
CA GLU A 29 -2.41 19.41 -10.35
C GLU A 29 -2.72 17.93 -10.70
N MET A 30 -2.13 16.98 -9.96
CA MET A 30 -2.30 15.55 -10.18
C MET A 30 -3.60 15.05 -9.53
N HIS A 31 -4.72 15.36 -10.15
CA HIS A 31 -6.04 14.98 -9.62
C HIS A 31 -6.51 13.58 -10.07
N ASN A 32 -5.89 13.02 -11.10
CA ASN A 32 -6.27 11.71 -11.64
C ASN A 32 -5.44 10.58 -11.02
N VAL A 33 -5.67 10.32 -9.73
CA VAL A 33 -5.03 9.24 -8.97
C VAL A 33 -6.11 8.36 -8.34
N GLU A 34 -6.30 7.18 -8.87
CA GLU A 34 -7.17 6.16 -8.29
C GLU A 34 -6.48 5.37 -7.16
N GLY A 35 -7.21 4.55 -6.45
CA GLY A 35 -6.67 3.64 -5.44
C GLY A 35 -7.51 3.59 -4.17
N VAL A 36 -7.12 2.68 -3.28
CA VAL A 36 -7.85 2.38 -2.05
C VAL A 36 -6.90 2.11 -0.89
N ASP A 37 -7.46 2.11 0.32
CA ASP A 37 -6.80 1.52 1.48
C ASP A 37 -7.15 0.04 1.56
N THR A 38 -6.15 -0.80 1.80
CA THR A 38 -6.31 -2.25 1.99
C THR A 38 -6.07 -2.60 3.45
N TYR A 39 -7.09 -3.18 4.07
CA TYR A 39 -7.07 -3.66 5.46
C TYR A 39 -7.13 -5.17 5.48
N ASN A 40 -6.05 -5.83 5.82
CA ASN A 40 -6.00 -7.27 6.04
C ASN A 40 -4.81 -7.61 6.92
N ALA A 41 -4.91 -7.30 8.21
CA ALA A 41 -3.81 -7.49 9.15
C ALA A 41 -2.46 -7.12 8.50
N CYS A 42 -1.39 -7.83 8.78
CA CYS A 42 -0.06 -7.56 8.19
C CYS A 42 0.04 -7.84 6.67
N TYR A 43 -1.02 -8.34 6.02
CA TYR A 43 -1.03 -8.65 4.58
C TYR A 43 -1.43 -7.45 3.71
N GLY A 44 -2.02 -6.40 4.28
CA GLY A 44 -2.55 -5.26 3.52
C GLY A 44 -1.53 -4.65 2.55
N GLY A 45 -0.30 -4.45 3.00
CA GLY A 45 0.78 -3.90 2.16
C GLY A 45 1.18 -4.83 1.01
N THR A 46 1.26 -6.14 1.24
CA THR A 46 1.55 -7.13 0.19
C THR A 46 0.41 -7.17 -0.85
N ASN A 47 -0.84 -7.09 -0.39
CA ASN A 47 -1.97 -7.03 -1.31
C ASN A 47 -1.98 -5.74 -2.14
N ALA A 48 -1.70 -4.59 -1.53
CA ALA A 48 -1.58 -3.32 -2.24
C ALA A 48 -0.48 -3.38 -3.32
N LEU A 49 0.67 -3.98 -3.01
CA LEU A 49 1.75 -4.19 -3.97
C LEU A 49 1.27 -5.06 -5.14
N PHE A 50 0.67 -6.22 -4.88
CA PHE A 50 0.23 -7.11 -5.95
C PHE A 50 -0.92 -6.53 -6.78
N SER A 51 -1.83 -5.77 -6.16
CA SER A 51 -2.87 -5.03 -6.87
C SER A 51 -2.26 -4.00 -7.84
N THR A 52 -1.26 -3.26 -7.39
CA THR A 52 -0.59 -2.25 -8.21
C THR A 52 0.22 -2.87 -9.34
N VAL A 53 0.95 -3.96 -9.08
CA VAL A 53 1.68 -4.72 -10.11
C VAL A 53 0.71 -5.28 -11.15
N GLY A 54 -0.41 -5.87 -10.71
CA GLY A 54 -1.46 -6.36 -11.60
C GLY A 54 -2.07 -5.26 -12.46
N TRP A 55 -2.26 -4.07 -11.91
CA TRP A 55 -2.73 -2.92 -12.66
C TRP A 55 -1.72 -2.49 -13.74
N VAL A 56 -0.41 -2.40 -13.43
CA VAL A 56 0.63 -2.08 -14.41
C VAL A 56 0.68 -3.12 -15.54
N GLN A 57 0.34 -4.38 -15.26
CA GLN A 57 0.30 -5.47 -16.24
C GLN A 57 -1.03 -5.55 -17.00
N SER A 58 -2.01 -4.73 -16.68
CA SER A 58 -3.34 -4.77 -17.31
C SER A 58 -3.41 -3.91 -18.57
N GLU A 59 -4.42 -4.19 -19.40
CA GLU A 59 -4.73 -3.37 -20.58
C GLU A 59 -5.19 -1.94 -20.24
N ALA A 60 -5.63 -1.71 -19.00
CA ALA A 60 -6.04 -0.39 -18.53
C ALA A 60 -4.87 0.53 -18.20
N TRP A 61 -3.64 0.00 -18.16
CA TRP A 61 -2.48 0.81 -17.82
C TRP A 61 -2.05 1.70 -18.99
N SER A 62 -1.83 2.97 -18.71
CA SER A 62 -1.47 4.00 -19.71
C SER A 62 -0.07 4.60 -19.52
N GLY A 63 0.84 3.86 -18.90
CA GLY A 63 2.23 4.30 -18.69
C GLY A 63 2.48 5.10 -17.41
N GLN A 64 1.47 5.25 -16.57
CA GLN A 64 1.58 6.02 -15.32
C GLN A 64 2.17 5.15 -14.19
N TYR A 65 2.83 5.81 -13.24
CA TYR A 65 3.32 5.12 -12.04
C TYR A 65 2.19 4.80 -11.06
N GLY A 66 2.38 3.69 -10.34
CA GLY A 66 1.67 3.38 -9.12
C GLY A 66 2.55 3.64 -7.89
N VAL A 67 1.96 4.14 -6.82
CA VAL A 67 2.61 4.29 -5.52
C VAL A 67 1.92 3.36 -4.54
N VAL A 68 2.70 2.56 -3.83
CA VAL A 68 2.22 1.73 -2.72
C VAL A 68 2.81 2.29 -1.44
N VAL A 69 1.95 2.54 -0.46
CA VAL A 69 2.36 2.99 0.87
C VAL A 69 1.93 1.95 1.90
N CYS A 70 2.87 1.49 2.70
CA CYS A 70 2.59 0.66 3.86
C CYS A 70 2.95 1.46 5.10
N SER A 71 2.01 1.69 5.99
CA SER A 71 2.26 2.51 7.18
C SER A 71 1.38 2.09 8.34
N ASP A 72 2.00 1.80 9.47
CA ASP A 72 1.30 1.52 10.71
C ASP A 72 2.04 2.09 11.92
N PRO A 73 1.34 2.76 12.84
CA PRO A 73 1.75 2.89 14.22
C PRO A 73 1.33 1.61 14.94
N ALA A 74 2.28 0.71 15.23
CA ALA A 74 1.97 -0.49 15.98
C ALA A 74 1.60 -0.12 17.43
N VAL A 75 0.37 -0.42 17.81
CA VAL A 75 -0.13 -0.23 19.18
C VAL A 75 -0.52 -1.58 19.74
N HIS A 76 0.02 -1.94 20.89
CA HIS A 76 -0.30 -3.19 21.57
C HIS A 76 -0.92 -2.92 22.94
N PRO A 77 -2.01 -3.60 23.31
CA PRO A 77 -2.70 -3.36 24.57
C PRO A 77 -1.90 -3.84 25.80
N GLN A 78 -0.91 -4.70 25.60
CA GLN A 78 -0.09 -5.24 26.68
C GLN A 78 1.16 -4.39 26.91
N PRO A 79 1.38 -3.83 28.11
CA PRO A 79 2.52 -2.96 28.40
C PRO A 79 3.88 -3.61 28.13
N GLU A 80 4.00 -4.91 28.33
CA GLU A 80 5.23 -5.68 28.12
C GLU A 80 5.66 -5.69 26.65
N ALA A 81 4.72 -5.56 25.72
CA ALA A 81 4.98 -5.53 24.29
C ALA A 81 5.41 -4.15 23.78
N LEU A 82 5.24 -3.08 24.56
CA LEU A 82 5.48 -1.70 24.11
C LEU A 82 6.94 -1.43 23.72
N SER A 83 7.89 -2.12 24.33
CA SER A 83 9.31 -1.97 23.99
C SER A 83 9.70 -2.62 22.65
N GLY A 84 8.87 -3.51 22.14
CA GLY A 84 9.11 -4.25 20.89
C GLY A 84 8.34 -3.71 19.68
N ILE A 85 7.52 -2.69 19.88
CA ILE A 85 6.69 -2.11 18.81
C ILE A 85 7.18 -0.73 18.40
N GLY A 86 6.76 -0.29 17.22
CA GLY A 86 7.12 1.02 16.69
C GLY A 86 6.17 1.48 15.60
N ALA A 87 6.42 2.67 15.09
CA ALA A 87 5.74 3.19 13.91
C ALA A 87 6.71 3.22 12.73
N SER A 88 6.25 2.83 11.57
CA SER A 88 7.05 2.90 10.34
C SER A 88 6.18 3.15 9.12
N ALA A 89 6.82 3.63 8.05
CA ALA A 89 6.21 3.75 6.75
C ALA A 89 7.20 3.34 5.67
N VAL A 90 6.71 2.65 4.65
CA VAL A 90 7.46 2.27 3.46
C VAL A 90 6.69 2.72 2.23
N GLY A 91 7.35 3.42 1.32
CA GLY A 91 6.82 3.78 0.01
C GLY A 91 7.51 3.01 -1.10
N MET A 92 6.75 2.53 -2.08
CA MET A 92 7.26 1.85 -3.27
C MET A 92 6.69 2.49 -4.52
N LEU A 93 7.56 2.80 -5.47
CA LEU A 93 7.17 3.29 -6.80
C LEU A 93 7.15 2.11 -7.77
N ILE A 94 6.03 1.89 -8.42
CA ILE A 94 5.77 0.75 -9.32
C ILE A 94 5.58 1.25 -10.74
N GLY A 95 6.26 0.63 -11.69
CA GLY A 95 6.19 0.97 -13.11
C GLY A 95 6.77 -0.14 -14.00
N ALA A 96 6.85 0.10 -15.31
CA ALA A 96 7.28 -0.91 -16.29
C ALA A 96 8.81 -1.04 -16.42
N GLU A 97 9.58 -0.03 -16.06
CA GLU A 97 11.04 -0.03 -16.15
C GLU A 97 11.67 -0.01 -14.75
N PRO A 98 11.65 -1.13 -14.03
CA PRO A 98 12.03 -1.18 -12.64
C PRO A 98 13.54 -1.32 -12.43
N VAL A 99 14.05 -0.76 -11.32
CA VAL A 99 15.36 -1.09 -10.77
C VAL A 99 15.36 -2.51 -10.20
N MET A 100 14.21 -2.96 -9.67
CA MET A 100 13.98 -4.30 -9.16
C MET A 100 12.73 -4.88 -9.82
N ALA A 101 12.86 -6.02 -10.50
CA ALA A 101 11.75 -6.66 -11.18
C ALA A 101 11.07 -7.71 -10.31
N VAL A 102 9.74 -7.77 -10.40
CA VAL A 102 8.94 -8.88 -9.85
C VAL A 102 8.77 -9.93 -10.93
N GLU A 103 9.28 -11.14 -10.70
CA GLU A 103 9.16 -12.21 -11.66
C GLU A 103 7.70 -12.72 -11.79
N PRO A 104 7.31 -13.18 -13.00
CA PRO A 104 5.91 -13.58 -13.26
C PRO A 104 5.46 -14.79 -12.44
N MET A 105 6.36 -15.69 -12.11
CA MET A 105 6.03 -16.91 -11.38
C MET A 105 6.13 -16.67 -9.88
N ARG A 106 4.98 -16.52 -9.24
CA ARG A 106 4.85 -16.37 -7.80
C ARG A 106 4.27 -17.65 -7.21
N VAL A 107 5.06 -18.33 -6.38
CA VAL A 107 4.58 -19.43 -5.55
C VAL A 107 4.63 -18.94 -4.11
N SER A 108 3.51 -18.50 -3.59
CA SER A 108 3.39 -18.18 -2.17
C SER A 108 2.12 -18.80 -1.61
N PHE A 109 2.26 -19.45 -0.48
CA PHE A 109 1.12 -19.94 0.30
C PHE A 109 1.08 -19.14 1.59
N ILE A 110 0.11 -18.25 1.72
CA ILE A 110 -0.20 -17.64 3.00
C ILE A 110 -1.31 -18.48 3.62
N LYS A 111 -0.97 -19.27 4.59
CA LYS A 111 -1.94 -20.02 5.39
C LYS A 111 -2.14 -19.29 6.70
N HIS A 112 -3.29 -18.66 6.84
CA HIS A 112 -3.75 -18.23 8.16
C HIS A 112 -4.22 -19.47 8.92
N ALA A 113 -3.47 -19.85 9.94
CA ALA A 113 -3.90 -20.84 10.92
C ALA A 113 -4.43 -20.07 12.13
N TRP A 114 -5.69 -20.26 12.41
CA TRP A 114 -6.36 -19.83 13.63
C TRP A 114 -6.40 -20.99 14.62
#